data_3fe805d1c163a6a9982f62bb99653e6f
#
_entry.id   3fe805d1c163a6a9982f62bb99653e6f
#
_cell.length_a   1.000
_cell.length_b   1.000
_cell.length_c   1.000
_cell.angle_alpha   90.00
_cell.angle_beta   90.00
_cell.angle_gamma   90.00
#
_symmetry.space_group_name_H-M   'P 1'
#
loop_
_entity.id
_entity.type
_entity.pdbx_description
1 polymer ?
#
loop_
_entity_poly.entity_id
_entity_poly.type
_entity_poly.pdbx_seq_one_letter_code
_entity_poly.pdbx_strand_id
1 'polypeptide(L)'
;FCFPAQSDDNAVSIRVGYYEDGDYMSRGRSAEYIGFNIEFLQKLAKVGGMRYEMLDEGSWENAWHQLLEGHIDMIPAVFRTEEREKEVLFSNLPMGTLYVTLNVRVDDKRYGYEDFSSFQGMRVGIIRGSSDGERFQRYCEKFGVKPIIVPYAETQALLSALEDGTLDGVAITHLGRSSTFRSVAQFSPEPVYIAVAKNRPDLLARLD
;
A
#
# COMPACT_ATOMS: atom_id res chain seq x y z
N PHE A 1 16.64 25.56 -9.89
CA PHE A 1 17.62 25.12 -10.90
C PHE A 1 17.00 23.96 -11.64
N CYS A 2 16.54 24.24 -12.86
CA CYS A 2 16.04 23.25 -13.79
C CYS A 2 17.26 22.59 -14.46
N PHE A 3 17.54 21.32 -14.15
CA PHE A 3 18.47 20.56 -14.96
C PHE A 3 17.76 20.17 -16.26
N PRO A 4 18.36 20.43 -17.44
CA PRO A 4 17.80 19.95 -18.68
C PRO A 4 17.82 18.42 -18.66
N ALA A 5 16.63 17.80 -18.83
CA ALA A 5 16.53 16.38 -19.11
C ALA A 5 17.29 16.12 -20.41
N GLN A 6 18.39 15.38 -20.37
CA GLN A 6 18.94 14.74 -21.55
C GLN A 6 17.83 13.85 -22.12
N SER A 7 17.36 14.20 -23.30
CA SER A 7 16.46 13.38 -24.10
C SER A 7 17.27 12.17 -24.60
N ASP A 8 17.30 11.10 -23.81
CA ASP A 8 17.66 9.79 -24.33
C ASP A 8 16.48 9.31 -25.18
N ASP A 9 16.59 9.51 -26.50
CA ASP A 9 15.60 9.07 -27.48
C ASP A 9 15.41 7.53 -27.51
N ASN A 10 16.15 6.79 -26.68
CA ASN A 10 16.11 5.34 -26.52
C ASN A 10 15.48 4.85 -25.21
N ALA A 11 14.94 5.74 -24.36
CA ALA A 11 14.33 5.33 -23.11
C ALA A 11 13.02 4.58 -23.37
N VAL A 12 12.90 3.37 -22.81
CA VAL A 12 11.67 2.58 -22.90
C VAL A 12 10.61 3.28 -22.04
N SER A 13 9.48 3.64 -22.68
CA SER A 13 8.31 4.17 -21.97
C SER A 13 7.53 3.03 -21.32
N ILE A 14 7.23 3.15 -20.05
CA ILE A 14 6.57 2.14 -19.22
C ILE A 14 5.32 2.75 -18.62
N ARG A 15 4.18 2.14 -18.86
CA ARG A 15 2.87 2.55 -18.33
C ARG A 15 2.70 1.99 -16.92
N VAL A 16 2.58 2.87 -15.94
CA VAL A 16 2.46 2.52 -14.52
C VAL A 16 1.05 2.82 -14.06
N GLY A 17 0.37 1.82 -13.51
CA GLY A 17 -0.94 2.03 -12.88
C GLY A 17 -0.81 2.89 -11.62
N TYR A 18 -1.53 4.02 -11.62
CA TYR A 18 -1.65 4.91 -10.49
C TYR A 18 -3.07 4.86 -9.90
N TYR A 19 -3.15 4.90 -8.60
CA TYR A 19 -4.36 5.12 -7.79
C TYR A 19 -3.93 5.80 -6.48
N GLU A 20 -4.85 6.50 -5.82
CA GLU A 20 -4.54 7.13 -4.53
C GLU A 20 -4.28 6.07 -3.46
N ASP A 21 -3.09 6.10 -2.84
CA ASP A 21 -2.64 5.18 -1.80
C ASP A 21 -1.81 5.91 -0.73
N GLY A 22 -2.38 6.94 -0.16
CA GLY A 22 -1.81 7.70 0.95
C GLY A 22 -0.38 8.17 0.70
N ASP A 23 0.54 7.83 1.62
CA ASP A 23 1.96 8.23 1.51
C ASP A 23 2.75 7.43 0.46
N TYR A 24 2.14 6.41 -0.16
CA TYR A 24 2.80 5.58 -1.17
C TYR A 24 2.64 6.11 -2.58
N MET A 25 1.43 6.52 -2.93
CA MET A 25 1.11 7.17 -4.21
C MET A 25 0.02 8.21 -4.00
N SER A 26 0.32 9.48 -4.23
CA SER A 26 -0.66 10.55 -4.13
C SER A 26 -0.36 11.71 -5.07
N ARG A 27 -1.29 12.65 -5.16
CA ARG A 27 -1.11 13.90 -5.89
C ARG A 27 -0.73 15.02 -4.94
N GLY A 28 0.37 15.71 -5.24
CA GLY A 28 0.77 16.92 -4.56
C GLY A 28 -0.09 18.13 -4.93
N ARG A 29 0.17 19.27 -4.30
CA ARG A 29 -0.59 20.52 -4.51
C ARG A 29 -0.52 21.07 -5.94
N SER A 30 0.55 20.81 -6.65
CA SER A 30 0.76 21.20 -8.07
C SER A 30 0.43 20.05 -9.03
N ALA A 31 -0.39 19.08 -8.59
CA ALA A 31 -0.78 17.88 -9.31
C ALA A 31 0.39 16.93 -9.71
N GLU A 32 1.57 17.14 -9.14
CA GLU A 32 2.69 16.20 -9.26
C GLU A 32 2.42 14.90 -8.54
N TYR A 33 2.96 13.80 -9.06
CA TYR A 33 2.93 12.51 -8.38
C TYR A 33 3.98 12.47 -7.27
N ILE A 34 3.57 12.13 -6.07
CA ILE A 34 4.41 12.06 -4.88
C ILE A 34 4.18 10.74 -4.12
N GLY A 35 5.07 10.43 -3.19
CA GLY A 35 4.98 9.25 -2.33
C GLY A 35 6.14 8.28 -2.52
N PHE A 36 6.24 7.31 -1.61
CA PHE A 36 7.35 6.36 -1.58
C PHE A 36 7.52 5.60 -2.91
N ASN A 37 6.43 5.09 -3.48
CA ASN A 37 6.48 4.33 -4.73
C ASN A 37 6.96 5.21 -5.89
N ILE A 38 6.53 6.47 -5.92
CA ILE A 38 6.93 7.43 -6.96
C ILE A 38 8.43 7.74 -6.85
N GLU A 39 8.93 8.02 -5.65
CA GLU A 39 10.35 8.26 -5.43
C GLU A 39 11.22 7.04 -5.76
N PHE A 40 10.74 5.84 -5.40
CA PHE A 40 11.41 4.59 -5.74
C PHE A 40 11.51 4.41 -7.26
N LEU A 41 10.41 4.58 -7.98
CA LEU A 41 10.37 4.48 -9.44
C LEU A 41 11.27 5.52 -10.10
N GLN A 42 11.30 6.76 -9.61
CA GLN A 42 12.19 7.81 -10.14
C GLN A 42 13.68 7.44 -9.99
N LYS A 43 14.06 6.80 -8.87
CA LYS A 43 15.43 6.30 -8.68
C LYS A 43 15.74 5.15 -9.62
N LEU A 44 14.79 4.21 -9.76
CA LEU A 44 14.92 3.06 -10.66
C LEU A 44 15.02 3.50 -12.12
N ALA A 45 14.25 4.52 -12.53
CA ALA A 45 14.32 5.11 -13.87
C ALA A 45 15.71 5.60 -14.23
N LYS A 46 16.37 6.29 -13.28
CA LYS A 46 17.73 6.83 -13.49
C LYS A 46 18.78 5.74 -13.69
N VAL A 47 18.63 4.60 -13.00
CA VAL A 47 19.57 3.49 -13.11
C VAL A 47 19.29 2.63 -14.35
N GLY A 48 18.01 2.37 -14.65
CA GLY A 48 17.59 1.46 -15.71
C GLY A 48 17.35 2.11 -17.07
N GLY A 49 17.55 3.43 -17.23
CA GLY A 49 17.26 4.13 -18.49
C GLY A 49 15.78 4.02 -18.90
N MET A 50 14.86 4.09 -17.94
CA MET A 50 13.43 3.94 -18.15
C MET A 50 12.71 5.29 -18.01
N ARG A 51 11.56 5.43 -18.67
CA ARG A 51 10.64 6.55 -18.49
C ARG A 51 9.29 6.01 -18.10
N TYR A 52 8.67 6.61 -17.09
CA TYR A 52 7.35 6.21 -16.61
C TYR A 52 6.26 7.17 -17.07
N GLU A 53 5.17 6.58 -17.53
CA GLU A 53 3.90 7.23 -17.81
C GLU A 53 2.90 6.75 -16.75
N MET A 54 2.47 7.65 -15.87
CA MET A 54 1.52 7.34 -14.81
C MET A 54 0.11 7.41 -15.37
N LEU A 55 -0.61 6.29 -15.37
CA LEU A 55 -2.00 6.19 -15.80
C LEU A 55 -2.90 6.12 -14.58
N ASP A 56 -3.78 7.12 -14.42
CA ASP A 56 -4.68 7.23 -13.27
C ASP A 56 -5.87 6.29 -13.45
N GLU A 57 -5.88 5.22 -12.69
CA GLU A 57 -6.89 4.17 -12.74
C GLU A 57 -7.99 4.33 -11.69
N GLY A 58 -7.88 5.34 -10.81
CA GLY A 58 -8.86 5.69 -9.80
C GLY A 58 -8.94 4.72 -8.63
N SER A 59 -8.74 3.40 -8.84
CA SER A 59 -8.76 2.39 -7.79
C SER A 59 -7.75 1.28 -8.02
N TRP A 60 -7.39 0.57 -6.94
CA TRP A 60 -6.57 -0.63 -6.99
C TRP A 60 -7.17 -1.71 -7.90
N GLU A 61 -8.48 -1.96 -7.76
CA GLU A 61 -9.17 -3.00 -8.52
C GLU A 61 -9.09 -2.72 -10.03
N ASN A 62 -9.29 -1.46 -10.42
CA ASN A 62 -9.19 -1.07 -11.83
C ASN A 62 -7.74 -1.18 -12.33
N ALA A 63 -6.76 -0.68 -11.57
CA ALA A 63 -5.35 -0.82 -11.92
C ALA A 63 -4.95 -2.29 -12.09
N TRP A 64 -5.41 -3.18 -11.20
CA TRP A 64 -5.17 -4.62 -11.33
C TRP A 64 -5.76 -5.20 -12.61
N HIS A 65 -7.01 -4.85 -12.93
CA HIS A 65 -7.68 -5.28 -14.15
C HIS A 65 -6.95 -4.80 -15.41
N GLN A 66 -6.53 -3.52 -15.45
CA GLN A 66 -5.77 -2.96 -16.56
C GLN A 66 -4.38 -3.61 -16.72
N LEU A 67 -3.76 -4.05 -15.62
CA LEU A 67 -2.52 -4.83 -15.66
C LEU A 67 -2.74 -6.20 -16.31
N LEU A 68 -3.81 -6.90 -15.94
CA LEU A 68 -4.15 -8.21 -16.51
C LEU A 68 -4.45 -8.13 -18.01
N GLU A 69 -5.09 -7.06 -18.45
CA GLU A 69 -5.39 -6.81 -19.85
C GLU A 69 -4.18 -6.27 -20.66
N GLY A 70 -3.10 -5.88 -19.97
CA GLY A 70 -1.90 -5.33 -20.61
C GLY A 70 -2.05 -3.88 -21.06
N HIS A 71 -3.05 -3.15 -20.58
CA HIS A 71 -3.22 -1.73 -20.82
C HIS A 71 -2.22 -0.89 -20.02
N ILE A 72 -1.81 -1.36 -18.85
CA ILE A 72 -0.64 -0.88 -18.13
C ILE A 72 0.42 -1.97 -18.07
N ASP A 73 1.67 -1.57 -17.85
CA ASP A 73 2.82 -2.48 -17.89
C ASP A 73 3.21 -2.98 -16.50
N MET A 74 2.98 -2.17 -15.46
CA MET A 74 3.33 -2.55 -14.10
C MET A 74 2.55 -1.78 -13.02
N ILE A 75 2.50 -2.37 -11.82
CA ILE A 75 2.03 -1.75 -10.57
C ILE A 75 3.11 -1.93 -9.50
N PRO A 76 3.54 -0.87 -8.79
CA PRO A 76 4.48 -0.98 -7.68
C PRO A 76 3.82 -1.45 -6.38
N ALA A 77 4.63 -1.95 -5.44
CA ALA A 77 4.25 -2.30 -4.07
C ALA A 77 3.10 -3.32 -3.93
N VAL A 78 3.12 -4.36 -4.76
CA VAL A 78 2.12 -5.42 -4.77
C VAL A 78 2.56 -6.59 -3.87
N PHE A 79 1.66 -7.09 -3.03
CA PHE A 79 1.87 -8.34 -2.32
C PHE A 79 1.87 -9.51 -3.30
N ARG A 80 2.91 -10.35 -3.20
CA ARG A 80 3.06 -11.55 -4.01
C ARG A 80 2.31 -12.71 -3.36
N THR A 81 1.31 -13.25 -4.06
CA THR A 81 0.56 -14.45 -3.63
C THR A 81 0.57 -15.50 -4.74
N GLU A 82 0.32 -16.76 -4.38
CA GLU A 82 0.27 -17.86 -5.37
C GLU A 82 -0.78 -17.63 -6.47
N GLU A 83 -1.90 -16.98 -6.14
CA GLU A 83 -2.94 -16.63 -7.10
C GLU A 83 -2.43 -15.58 -8.09
N ARG A 84 -1.82 -14.50 -7.57
CA ARG A 84 -1.31 -13.40 -8.38
C ARG A 84 -0.13 -13.83 -9.27
N GLU A 85 0.72 -14.75 -8.81
CA GLU A 85 1.80 -15.32 -9.61
C GLU A 85 1.32 -16.07 -10.86
N LYS A 86 0.10 -16.59 -10.84
CA LYS A 86 -0.53 -17.20 -12.01
C LYS A 86 -0.98 -16.17 -13.05
N GLU A 87 -1.20 -14.92 -12.63
CA GLU A 87 -1.79 -13.85 -13.44
C GLU A 87 -0.76 -12.85 -13.96
N VAL A 88 0.28 -12.54 -13.18
CA VAL A 88 1.30 -11.53 -13.50
C VAL A 88 2.71 -12.06 -13.25
N LEU A 89 3.72 -11.28 -13.66
CA LEU A 89 5.11 -11.49 -13.29
C LEU A 89 5.46 -10.60 -12.09
N PHE A 90 6.45 -11.02 -11.29
CA PHE A 90 6.94 -10.23 -10.15
C PHE A 90 8.45 -10.02 -10.24
N SER A 91 8.92 -8.84 -9.83
CA SER A 91 10.36 -8.60 -9.64
C SER A 91 10.96 -9.62 -8.67
N ASN A 92 12.21 -10.01 -8.88
CA ASN A 92 12.91 -10.95 -8.00
C ASN A 92 13.20 -10.32 -6.63
N LEU A 93 13.53 -9.02 -6.62
CA LEU A 93 13.79 -8.28 -5.39
C LEU A 93 12.55 -7.52 -4.94
N PRO A 94 12.26 -7.51 -3.63
CA PRO A 94 11.18 -6.70 -3.09
C PRO A 94 11.53 -5.20 -3.16
N MET A 95 10.52 -4.36 -3.38
CA MET A 95 10.64 -2.90 -3.25
C MET A 95 10.83 -2.46 -1.80
N GLY A 96 10.23 -3.21 -0.87
CA GLY A 96 10.21 -2.91 0.55
C GLY A 96 9.39 -3.91 1.33
N THR A 97 9.14 -3.60 2.59
CA THR A 97 8.29 -4.41 3.48
C THR A 97 7.16 -3.53 4.02
N LEU A 98 5.94 -3.99 3.88
CA LEU A 98 4.77 -3.37 4.47
C LEU A 98 4.34 -4.10 5.73
N TYR A 99 3.66 -3.37 6.62
CA TYR A 99 3.17 -3.87 7.90
C TYR A 99 1.70 -3.52 8.04
N VAL A 100 0.92 -4.39 8.67
CA VAL A 100 -0.37 -3.98 9.21
C VAL A 100 -0.11 -3.23 10.52
N THR A 101 -0.77 -2.09 10.69
CA THR A 101 -0.68 -1.29 11.92
C THR A 101 -2.03 -1.21 12.60
N LEU A 102 -2.04 -1.33 13.94
CA LEU A 102 -3.19 -0.98 14.76
C LEU A 102 -3.05 0.49 15.14
N ASN A 103 -3.96 1.31 14.66
CA ASN A 103 -3.95 2.75 14.87
C ASN A 103 -5.12 3.18 15.76
N VAL A 104 -4.86 4.16 16.62
CA VAL A 104 -5.84 4.79 17.52
C VAL A 104 -5.76 6.30 17.35
N ARG A 105 -6.74 7.05 17.88
CA ARG A 105 -6.65 8.51 17.93
C ARG A 105 -5.44 8.94 18.74
N VAL A 106 -4.78 10.02 18.34
CA VAL A 106 -3.55 10.54 18.99
C VAL A 106 -3.79 10.96 20.45
N ASP A 107 -4.99 11.42 20.77
CA ASP A 107 -5.41 11.86 22.10
C ASP A 107 -5.90 10.71 23.00
N ASP A 108 -6.20 9.55 22.45
CA ASP A 108 -6.63 8.38 23.21
C ASP A 108 -5.46 7.70 23.93
N LYS A 109 -5.34 7.97 25.23
CA LYS A 109 -4.24 7.46 26.06
C LYS A 109 -4.54 6.10 26.71
N ARG A 110 -5.70 5.49 26.44
CA ARG A 110 -6.05 4.15 26.95
C ARG A 110 -5.14 3.05 26.43
N TYR A 111 -4.60 3.24 25.21
CA TYR A 111 -3.84 2.23 24.48
C TYR A 111 -2.36 2.59 24.41
N GLY A 112 -1.50 1.77 25.01
CA GLY A 112 -0.05 1.86 24.90
C GLY A 112 0.49 1.10 23.69
N TYR A 113 1.73 1.39 23.28
CA TYR A 113 2.38 0.63 22.20
C TYR A 113 2.66 -0.80 22.70
N GLU A 114 2.10 -1.79 21.98
CA GLU A 114 2.15 -3.22 22.31
C GLU A 114 1.66 -3.58 23.72
N ASP A 115 0.81 -2.72 24.32
CA ASP A 115 0.13 -3.05 25.56
C ASP A 115 -1.11 -3.91 25.29
N PHE A 116 -0.86 -5.21 25.13
CA PHE A 116 -1.90 -6.20 24.79
C PHE A 116 -3.04 -6.27 25.79
N SER A 117 -2.78 -5.93 27.06
CA SER A 117 -3.81 -5.92 28.08
C SER A 117 -4.87 -4.86 27.82
N SER A 118 -4.46 -3.71 27.27
CA SER A 118 -5.36 -2.62 26.93
C SER A 118 -6.23 -2.91 25.70
N PHE A 119 -5.83 -3.86 24.84
CA PHE A 119 -6.55 -4.19 23.61
C PHE A 119 -7.75 -5.13 23.82
N GLN A 120 -7.95 -5.66 25.03
CA GLN A 120 -9.09 -6.53 25.34
C GLN A 120 -10.42 -5.77 25.19
N GLY A 121 -11.34 -6.33 24.37
CA GLY A 121 -12.63 -5.72 24.10
C GLY A 121 -12.59 -4.45 23.25
N MET A 122 -11.42 -4.05 22.75
CA MET A 122 -11.25 -2.90 21.85
C MET A 122 -12.08 -3.08 20.60
N ARG A 123 -12.86 -2.08 20.21
CA ARG A 123 -13.61 -2.08 18.94
C ARG A 123 -12.67 -1.69 17.81
N VAL A 124 -12.29 -2.66 16.98
CA VAL A 124 -11.32 -2.45 15.92
C VAL A 124 -11.97 -2.61 14.55
N GLY A 125 -11.92 -1.53 13.79
CA GLY A 125 -12.39 -1.52 12.40
C GLY A 125 -11.38 -2.15 11.44
N ILE A 126 -11.91 -2.87 10.46
CA ILE A 126 -11.17 -3.47 9.35
C ILE A 126 -11.91 -3.23 8.04
N ILE A 127 -11.20 -3.27 6.91
CA ILE A 127 -11.86 -3.30 5.60
C ILE A 127 -12.31 -4.73 5.32
N ARG A 128 -13.58 -4.88 4.96
CA ARG A 128 -14.20 -6.17 4.64
C ARG A 128 -13.49 -6.83 3.45
N GLY A 129 -13.11 -8.09 3.61
CA GLY A 129 -12.43 -8.84 2.56
C GLY A 129 -10.96 -8.48 2.36
N SER A 130 -10.41 -7.55 3.17
CA SER A 130 -8.98 -7.28 3.14
C SER A 130 -8.20 -8.34 3.92
N SER A 131 -6.98 -8.63 3.49
CA SER A 131 -6.06 -9.51 4.21
C SER A 131 -5.63 -8.94 5.58
N ASP A 132 -5.78 -7.63 5.78
CA ASP A 132 -5.41 -6.95 7.04
C ASP A 132 -6.23 -7.45 8.23
N GLY A 133 -7.54 -7.69 8.01
CA GLY A 133 -8.43 -8.24 9.03
C GLY A 133 -7.99 -9.63 9.51
N GLU A 134 -7.67 -10.54 8.59
CA GLU A 134 -7.17 -11.88 8.92
C GLU A 134 -5.82 -11.83 9.63
N ARG A 135 -4.93 -10.94 9.19
CA ARG A 135 -3.62 -10.73 9.83
C ARG A 135 -3.76 -10.20 11.23
N PHE A 136 -4.68 -9.25 11.44
CA PHE A 136 -4.98 -8.71 12.76
C PHE A 136 -5.55 -9.79 13.69
N GLN A 137 -6.45 -10.64 13.21
CA GLN A 137 -6.98 -11.75 14.00
C GLN A 137 -5.88 -12.71 14.44
N ARG A 138 -5.02 -13.16 13.51
CA ARG A 138 -3.86 -14.03 13.84
C ARG A 138 -2.90 -13.38 14.85
N TYR A 139 -2.68 -12.07 14.72
CA TYR A 139 -1.88 -11.32 15.68
C TYR A 139 -2.52 -11.33 17.07
N CYS A 140 -3.83 -11.06 17.16
CA CYS A 140 -4.57 -11.10 18.41
C CYS A 140 -4.56 -12.49 19.06
N GLU A 141 -4.78 -13.55 18.28
CA GLU A 141 -4.73 -14.94 18.75
C GLU A 141 -3.36 -15.27 19.38
N LYS A 142 -2.26 -14.86 18.72
CA LYS A 142 -0.91 -15.08 19.22
C LYS A 142 -0.65 -14.49 20.59
N PHE A 143 -1.27 -13.36 20.91
CA PHE A 143 -1.12 -12.66 22.20
C PHE A 143 -2.31 -12.79 23.15
N GLY A 144 -3.28 -13.65 22.82
CA GLY A 144 -4.47 -13.88 23.65
C GLY A 144 -5.40 -12.68 23.77
N VAL A 145 -5.37 -11.77 22.80
CA VAL A 145 -6.22 -10.58 22.74
C VAL A 145 -7.56 -10.92 22.07
N LYS A 146 -8.66 -10.42 22.61
CA LYS A 146 -10.02 -10.62 22.08
C LYS A 146 -10.69 -9.28 21.77
N PRO A 147 -10.38 -8.64 20.65
CA PRO A 147 -11.04 -7.41 20.22
C PRO A 147 -12.44 -7.70 19.66
N ILE A 148 -13.24 -6.64 19.53
CA ILE A 148 -14.51 -6.65 18.80
C ILE A 148 -14.21 -6.16 17.38
N ILE A 149 -14.25 -7.06 16.38
CA ILE A 149 -13.97 -6.72 14.98
C ILE A 149 -15.22 -6.12 14.34
N VAL A 150 -15.06 -4.95 13.71
CA VAL A 150 -16.14 -4.23 13.01
C VAL A 150 -15.76 -4.04 11.53
N PRO A 151 -16.38 -4.76 10.59
CA PRO A 151 -16.05 -4.65 9.17
C PRO A 151 -16.71 -3.44 8.50
N TYR A 152 -15.92 -2.68 7.75
CA TYR A 152 -16.35 -1.54 6.90
C TYR A 152 -16.16 -1.87 5.43
N ALA A 153 -16.97 -1.28 4.56
CA ALA A 153 -16.84 -1.43 3.12
C ALA A 153 -15.78 -0.49 2.54
N GLU A 154 -15.63 0.71 3.13
CA GLU A 154 -14.80 1.78 2.58
C GLU A 154 -13.88 2.37 3.64
N THR A 155 -12.66 2.72 3.22
CA THR A 155 -11.62 3.29 4.10
C THR A 155 -12.06 4.63 4.69
N GLN A 156 -12.75 5.48 3.94
CA GLN A 156 -13.20 6.78 4.46
C GLN A 156 -14.20 6.62 5.62
N ALA A 157 -15.16 5.72 5.49
CA ALA A 157 -16.13 5.42 6.55
C ALA A 157 -15.45 4.82 7.79
N LEU A 158 -14.45 3.95 7.57
CA LEU A 158 -13.62 3.36 8.62
C LEU A 158 -12.86 4.44 9.41
N LEU A 159 -12.20 5.37 8.73
CA LEU A 159 -11.43 6.45 9.37
C LEU A 159 -12.34 7.44 10.09
N SER A 160 -13.48 7.81 9.50
CA SER A 160 -14.48 8.67 10.16
C SER A 160 -15.00 8.05 11.45
N ALA A 161 -15.24 6.74 11.48
CA ALA A 161 -15.68 6.02 12.69
C ALA A 161 -14.58 5.96 13.77
N LEU A 162 -13.30 6.00 13.39
CA LEU A 162 -12.21 6.17 14.35
C LEU A 162 -12.15 7.60 14.89
N GLU A 163 -12.33 8.61 14.02
CA GLU A 163 -12.32 10.03 14.41
C GLU A 163 -13.43 10.38 15.38
N ASP A 164 -14.65 9.91 15.14
CA ASP A 164 -15.82 10.19 15.99
C ASP A 164 -15.89 9.33 17.27
N GLY A 165 -15.02 8.34 17.42
CA GLY A 165 -14.94 7.46 18.58
C GLY A 165 -15.92 6.28 18.55
N THR A 166 -16.62 6.03 17.47
CA THR A 166 -17.41 4.80 17.24
C THR A 166 -16.50 3.58 17.26
N LEU A 167 -15.27 3.72 16.75
CA LEU A 167 -14.20 2.74 16.87
C LEU A 167 -13.15 3.21 17.88
N ASP A 168 -12.52 2.27 18.55
CA ASP A 168 -11.36 2.50 19.40
C ASP A 168 -10.05 2.46 18.61
N GLY A 169 -10.01 1.65 17.54
CA GLY A 169 -8.87 1.55 16.64
C GLY A 169 -9.23 1.02 15.27
N VAL A 170 -8.26 1.08 14.36
CA VAL A 170 -8.34 0.49 13.02
C VAL A 170 -7.08 -0.31 12.72
N ALA A 171 -7.24 -1.49 12.10
CA ALA A 171 -6.14 -2.31 11.62
C ALA A 171 -6.07 -2.20 10.10
N ILE A 172 -5.00 -1.58 9.60
CA ILE A 172 -4.82 -1.28 8.17
C ILE A 172 -3.34 -1.21 7.80
N THR A 173 -3.00 -1.65 6.58
CA THR A 173 -1.62 -1.65 6.09
C THR A 173 -1.13 -0.24 5.74
N HIS A 174 -1.97 0.58 5.15
CA HIS A 174 -1.60 1.91 4.63
C HIS A 174 -2.36 3.04 5.31
N LEU A 175 -2.13 3.24 6.60
CA LEU A 175 -2.51 4.51 7.20
C LEU A 175 -1.28 5.42 7.14
N GLY A 176 -1.27 6.34 6.19
CA GLY A 176 -0.22 7.33 6.04
C GLY A 176 0.05 8.14 7.31
N ARG A 177 1.07 8.99 7.32
CA ARG A 177 1.35 9.89 8.45
C ARG A 177 0.14 10.76 8.73
N SER A 178 -0.43 10.62 9.90
CA SER A 178 -1.58 11.39 10.35
C SER A 178 -1.23 12.20 11.61
N SER A 179 -1.71 13.41 11.70
CA SER A 179 -1.67 14.19 12.94
C SER A 179 -2.75 13.78 13.93
N THR A 180 -3.77 13.05 13.48
CA THR A 180 -4.94 12.65 14.28
C THR A 180 -4.86 11.23 14.81
N PHE A 181 -4.03 10.38 14.18
CA PHE A 181 -3.87 8.97 14.56
C PHE A 181 -2.42 8.64 14.93
N ARG A 182 -2.24 7.61 15.76
CA ARG A 182 -0.95 7.03 16.09
C ARG A 182 -1.02 5.51 16.09
N SER A 183 0.05 4.86 15.70
CA SER A 183 0.17 3.41 15.77
C SER A 183 0.44 2.96 17.21
N VAL A 184 -0.26 1.90 17.64
CA VAL A 184 -0.06 1.22 18.93
C VAL A 184 0.41 -0.22 18.78
N ALA A 185 0.42 -0.76 17.57
CA ALA A 185 1.07 -2.02 17.25
C ALA A 185 1.41 -2.06 15.76
N GLN A 186 2.46 -2.82 15.43
CA GLN A 186 2.90 -3.08 14.07
C GLN A 186 3.22 -4.57 13.93
N PHE A 187 2.63 -5.24 12.94
CA PHE A 187 2.71 -6.69 12.82
C PHE A 187 2.59 -7.16 11.36
N SER A 188 2.77 -8.46 11.17
CA SER A 188 2.69 -9.13 9.85
C SER A 188 3.51 -8.43 8.76
N PRO A 189 4.86 -8.32 8.94
CA PRO A 189 5.72 -7.80 7.88
C PRO A 189 5.61 -8.68 6.64
N GLU A 190 5.33 -8.05 5.49
CA GLU A 190 5.32 -8.74 4.21
C GLU A 190 6.08 -7.95 3.15
N PRO A 191 6.94 -8.61 2.38
CA PRO A 191 7.61 -7.97 1.27
C PRO A 191 6.61 -7.62 0.17
N VAL A 192 6.82 -6.46 -0.46
CA VAL A 192 6.06 -6.03 -1.64
C VAL A 192 6.98 -5.89 -2.83
N TYR A 193 6.45 -6.18 -4.00
CA TYR A 193 7.18 -6.32 -5.25
C TYR A 193 6.57 -5.43 -6.33
N ILE A 194 7.29 -5.28 -7.44
CA ILE A 194 6.70 -4.73 -8.66
C ILE A 194 5.98 -5.87 -9.37
N ALA A 195 4.67 -5.72 -9.60
CA ALA A 195 3.90 -6.60 -10.47
C ALA A 195 3.98 -6.09 -11.91
N VAL A 196 4.29 -6.98 -12.85
CA VAL A 196 4.51 -6.70 -14.26
C VAL A 196 3.53 -7.52 -15.10
N ALA A 197 2.94 -6.91 -16.12
CA ALA A 197 2.05 -7.59 -17.04
C ALA A 197 2.75 -8.79 -17.71
N LYS A 198 2.05 -9.92 -17.89
CA LYS A 198 2.63 -11.16 -18.46
C LYS A 198 3.23 -10.99 -19.86
N ASN A 199 2.71 -10.05 -20.63
CA ASN A 199 3.21 -9.74 -21.98
C ASN A 199 4.47 -8.85 -21.97
N ARG A 200 5.02 -8.51 -20.78
CA ARG A 200 6.20 -7.64 -20.63
C ARG A 200 7.37 -8.32 -19.88
N PRO A 201 7.81 -9.52 -20.30
CA PRO A 201 8.99 -10.16 -19.69
C PRO A 201 10.28 -9.36 -19.93
N ASP A 202 10.32 -8.53 -21.00
CA ASP A 202 11.40 -7.57 -21.27
C ASP A 202 11.57 -6.55 -20.15
N LEU A 203 10.47 -6.07 -19.59
CA LEU A 203 10.48 -5.15 -18.47
C LEU A 203 10.99 -5.83 -17.20
N LEU A 204 10.53 -7.05 -16.92
CA LEU A 204 11.00 -7.80 -15.76
C LEU A 204 12.53 -7.96 -15.77
N ALA A 205 13.12 -8.30 -16.91
CA ALA A 205 14.58 -8.44 -17.06
C ALA A 205 15.36 -7.13 -16.84
N ARG A 206 14.69 -5.97 -16.85
CA ARG A 206 15.30 -4.66 -16.57
C ARG A 206 15.15 -4.25 -15.09
N LEU A 207 14.18 -4.83 -14.40
CA LEU A 207 13.91 -4.56 -12.98
C LEU A 207 14.80 -5.39 -12.05
N ASP A 208 15.29 -6.53 -12.54
CA ASP A 208 16.12 -7.53 -11.84
C ASP A 208 17.61 -7.37 -12.16
#